data_b601ba17ab5b19578f644b92d474cd35
#
_entry.id   b601ba17ab5b19578f644b92d474cd35
#
_cell.length_a   1.000
_cell.length_b   1.000
_cell.length_c   1.000
_cell.angle_alpha   90.00
_cell.angle_beta   90.00
_cell.angle_gamma   90.00
#
_symmetry.space_group_name_H-M   'P 1'
#
loop_
_entity.id
_entity.type
_entity.pdbx_description
1 polymer ?
#
loop_
_entity_poly.entity_id
_entity_poly.type
_entity_poly.pdbx_seq_one_letter_code
_entity_poly.pdbx_strand_id
1 'polypeptide(L)'
;MKNILTRQIIFILIFYALTKLLWNSLPVEKLPEILKVVVNDLFGPLFLIGILSWLFIHIFWKIPVLGKLTHFLFGTKPNLQGTWIGKLKYKWDNKESEKTVFLVIKQANGYSLDIWLLTDERTSSSIFADITTYRGMERIIYTYSNEESPDNRVKNPSHEGFCQLDILNVSNNLKGIYYTMRKTSGELTFDRKNKKIILDFEKAQKTFGSY
;
A
#
# COMPACT_ATOMS: atom_id res chain seq x y z
N MET A 1 -6.43 1.95 -18.42
CA MET A 1 -6.39 0.48 -18.51
C MET A 1 -5.71 -0.06 -19.76
N LYS A 2 -6.08 0.34 -21.01
CA LYS A 2 -5.43 -0.16 -22.25
C LYS A 2 -3.89 -0.09 -22.24
N ASN A 3 -3.31 1.00 -21.78
CA ASN A 3 -1.84 1.18 -21.76
C ASN A 3 -1.08 0.25 -20.79
N ILE A 4 -1.69 -0.18 -19.69
CA ILE A 4 -1.05 -1.09 -18.72
C ILE A 4 -0.97 -2.49 -19.31
N LEU A 5 -2.06 -2.98 -19.90
CA LEU A 5 -2.11 -4.29 -20.53
C LEU A 5 -1.08 -4.43 -21.67
N THR A 6 -0.97 -3.40 -22.52
CA THR A 6 0.03 -3.38 -23.61
C THR A 6 1.46 -3.42 -23.09
N ARG A 7 1.76 -2.67 -22.03
CA ARG A 7 3.09 -2.68 -21.37
C ARG A 7 3.42 -4.03 -20.75
N GLN A 8 2.44 -4.65 -20.10
CA GLN A 8 2.59 -5.99 -19.54
C GLN A 8 2.88 -7.03 -20.62
N ILE A 9 2.16 -6.99 -21.75
CA ILE A 9 2.38 -7.89 -22.87
C ILE A 9 3.78 -7.71 -23.44
N ILE A 10 4.22 -6.47 -23.70
CA ILE A 10 5.56 -6.19 -24.21
C ILE A 10 6.63 -6.69 -23.24
N PHE A 11 6.46 -6.43 -21.93
CA PHE A 11 7.37 -6.90 -20.90
C PHE A 11 7.46 -8.44 -20.88
N ILE A 12 6.31 -9.12 -20.92
CA ILE A 12 6.24 -10.59 -20.95
C ILE A 12 6.97 -11.14 -22.16
N LEU A 13 6.78 -10.55 -23.35
CA LEU A 13 7.43 -11.00 -24.60
C LEU A 13 8.96 -10.80 -24.55
N ILE A 14 9.43 -9.62 -24.15
CA ILE A 14 10.87 -9.35 -24.00
C ILE A 14 11.46 -10.28 -22.96
N PHE A 15 10.77 -10.45 -21.86
CA PHE A 15 11.22 -11.27 -20.74
C PHE A 15 11.25 -12.75 -21.11
N TYR A 16 10.25 -13.24 -21.84
CA TYR A 16 10.23 -14.60 -22.40
C TYR A 16 11.43 -14.85 -23.32
N ALA A 17 11.74 -13.90 -24.20
CA ALA A 17 12.90 -14.01 -25.08
C ALA A 17 14.23 -14.10 -24.30
N LEU A 18 14.38 -13.25 -23.25
CA LEU A 18 15.58 -13.26 -22.38
C LEU A 18 15.69 -14.55 -21.56
N THR A 19 14.58 -15.03 -21.00
CA THR A 19 14.57 -16.27 -20.21
C THR A 19 14.83 -17.49 -21.09
N LYS A 20 14.33 -17.52 -22.33
CA LYS A 20 14.62 -18.57 -23.28
C LYS A 20 16.11 -18.61 -23.66
N LEU A 21 16.72 -17.44 -23.82
CA LEU A 21 18.15 -17.31 -24.13
C LEU A 21 19.04 -17.80 -22.96
N LEU A 22 18.68 -17.44 -21.72
CA LEU A 22 19.33 -17.92 -20.51
C LEU A 22 19.12 -19.43 -20.28
N TRP A 23 17.88 -19.91 -20.51
CA TRP A 23 17.56 -21.32 -20.35
C TRP A 23 18.34 -22.22 -21.32
N ASN A 24 18.51 -21.81 -22.57
CA ASN A 24 19.30 -22.53 -23.56
C ASN A 24 20.79 -22.62 -23.20
N SER A 25 21.27 -21.82 -22.28
CA SER A 25 22.64 -21.89 -21.74
C SER A 25 22.81 -22.90 -20.59
N LEU A 26 21.73 -23.49 -20.10
CA LEU A 26 21.79 -24.48 -19.01
C LEU A 26 22.04 -25.89 -19.60
N PRO A 27 22.87 -26.74 -18.95
CA PRO A 27 23.19 -28.09 -19.43
C PRO A 27 22.02 -29.04 -19.18
N VAL A 28 21.05 -29.05 -20.09
CA VAL A 28 19.83 -29.91 -20.04
C VAL A 28 20.03 -31.24 -20.80
N GLU A 29 21.28 -31.55 -21.13
CA GLU A 29 21.63 -32.66 -22.03
C GLU A 29 21.24 -34.07 -21.52
N LYS A 30 21.00 -34.19 -20.20
CA LYS A 30 20.71 -35.50 -19.56
C LYS A 30 19.22 -35.88 -19.52
N LEU A 31 18.31 -35.06 -20.06
CA LEU A 31 16.88 -35.34 -20.03
C LEU A 31 16.43 -36.09 -21.33
N PRO A 32 15.43 -37.00 -21.25
CA PRO A 32 14.81 -37.57 -22.43
C PRO A 32 14.28 -36.51 -23.39
N GLU A 33 14.34 -36.75 -24.69
CA GLU A 33 14.04 -35.73 -25.72
C GLU A 33 12.65 -35.08 -25.58
N ILE A 34 11.61 -35.86 -25.26
CA ILE A 34 10.26 -35.36 -25.04
C ILE A 34 10.21 -34.43 -23.83
N LEU A 35 10.91 -34.77 -22.72
CA LEU A 35 11.02 -33.94 -21.56
C LEU A 35 11.85 -32.68 -21.83
N LYS A 36 12.86 -32.73 -22.68
CA LYS A 36 13.63 -31.55 -23.11
C LYS A 36 12.76 -30.53 -23.82
N VAL A 37 11.93 -30.94 -24.74
CA VAL A 37 11.02 -30.03 -25.48
C VAL A 37 10.01 -29.38 -24.50
N VAL A 38 9.36 -30.18 -23.68
CA VAL A 38 8.36 -29.66 -22.74
C VAL A 38 8.98 -28.76 -21.68
N VAL A 39 10.12 -29.12 -21.11
CA VAL A 39 10.83 -28.35 -20.08
C VAL A 39 11.50 -27.12 -20.69
N ASN A 40 12.13 -27.22 -21.84
CA ASN A 40 12.83 -26.10 -22.42
C ASN A 40 11.92 -25.08 -23.10
N ASP A 41 10.91 -25.51 -23.80
CA ASP A 41 10.10 -24.60 -24.62
C ASP A 41 8.88 -24.02 -23.88
N LEU A 42 8.33 -24.75 -22.92
CA LEU A 42 7.11 -24.33 -22.24
C LEU A 42 7.32 -24.04 -20.75
N PHE A 43 7.77 -25.03 -19.97
CA PHE A 43 7.79 -24.90 -18.52
C PHE A 43 8.93 -24.02 -17.98
N GLY A 44 10.13 -24.12 -18.53
CA GLY A 44 11.29 -23.35 -18.06
C GLY A 44 11.07 -21.83 -18.15
N PRO A 45 10.75 -21.28 -19.33
CA PRO A 45 10.47 -19.85 -19.48
C PRO A 45 9.28 -19.38 -18.65
N LEU A 46 8.18 -20.14 -18.60
CA LEU A 46 7.00 -19.78 -17.81
C LEU A 46 7.28 -19.78 -16.30
N PHE A 47 8.06 -20.74 -15.81
CA PHE A 47 8.47 -20.82 -14.42
C PHE A 47 9.33 -19.62 -14.02
N LEU A 48 10.30 -19.24 -14.86
CA LEU A 48 11.13 -18.04 -14.63
C LEU A 48 10.30 -16.75 -14.66
N ILE A 49 9.36 -16.63 -15.59
CA ILE A 49 8.42 -15.49 -15.64
C ILE A 49 7.61 -15.43 -14.33
N GLY A 50 7.12 -16.57 -13.85
CA GLY A 50 6.38 -16.66 -12.57
C GLY A 50 7.21 -16.19 -11.38
N ILE A 51 8.45 -16.69 -11.23
CA ILE A 51 9.36 -16.30 -10.16
C ILE A 51 9.65 -14.80 -10.21
N LEU A 52 9.98 -14.27 -11.37
CA LEU A 52 10.34 -12.87 -11.48
C LEU A 52 9.14 -11.94 -11.29
N SER A 53 7.97 -12.29 -11.83
CA SER A 53 6.75 -11.53 -11.53
C SER A 53 6.48 -11.51 -10.02
N TRP A 54 6.67 -12.64 -9.36
CA TRP A 54 6.54 -12.72 -7.91
C TRP A 54 7.56 -11.82 -7.19
N LEU A 55 8.84 -11.84 -7.60
CA LEU A 55 9.88 -10.96 -7.06
C LEU A 55 9.53 -9.48 -7.26
N PHE A 56 9.04 -9.10 -8.45
CA PHE A 56 8.62 -7.72 -8.73
C PHE A 56 7.48 -7.28 -7.81
N ILE A 57 6.47 -8.12 -7.60
CA ILE A 57 5.29 -7.78 -6.80
C ILE A 57 5.60 -7.75 -5.30
N HIS A 58 6.48 -8.63 -4.79
CA HIS A 58 6.67 -8.81 -3.35
C HIS A 58 7.94 -8.15 -2.79
N ILE A 59 8.98 -8.01 -3.60
CA ILE A 59 10.28 -7.53 -3.16
C ILE A 59 10.68 -6.21 -3.82
N PHE A 60 10.71 -6.17 -5.15
CA PHE A 60 11.32 -5.05 -5.88
C PHE A 60 10.52 -3.76 -5.79
N TRP A 61 9.21 -3.81 -5.56
CA TRP A 61 8.40 -2.62 -5.35
C TRP A 61 8.82 -1.78 -4.13
N LYS A 62 9.50 -2.39 -3.15
CA LYS A 62 10.03 -1.70 -1.96
C LYS A 62 11.30 -0.89 -2.25
N ILE A 63 12.00 -1.22 -3.32
CA ILE A 63 13.26 -0.58 -3.71
C ILE A 63 12.95 0.66 -4.54
N PRO A 64 13.42 1.88 -4.17
CA PRO A 64 12.97 3.12 -4.80
C PRO A 64 13.06 3.16 -6.32
N VAL A 65 14.17 2.68 -6.90
CA VAL A 65 14.38 2.66 -8.36
C VAL A 65 13.53 1.58 -9.02
N LEU A 66 13.59 0.35 -8.48
CA LEU A 66 12.82 -0.79 -9.00
C LEU A 66 11.32 -0.61 -8.75
N GLY A 67 10.92 0.06 -7.66
CA GLY A 67 9.54 0.39 -7.36
C GLY A 67 8.88 1.27 -8.42
N LYS A 68 9.61 2.24 -8.98
CA LYS A 68 9.11 3.03 -10.13
C LYS A 68 8.91 2.16 -11.37
N LEU A 69 9.83 1.23 -11.63
CA LEU A 69 9.72 0.29 -12.74
C LEU A 69 8.54 -0.70 -12.52
N THR A 70 8.38 -1.22 -11.31
CA THR A 70 7.25 -2.09 -10.98
C THR A 70 5.91 -1.36 -11.08
N HIS A 71 5.84 -0.11 -10.64
CA HIS A 71 4.66 0.73 -10.82
C HIS A 71 4.33 0.93 -12.30
N PHE A 72 5.34 1.24 -13.10
CA PHE A 72 5.18 1.44 -14.54
C PHE A 72 4.72 0.17 -15.28
N LEU A 73 5.31 -1.01 -14.96
CA LEU A 73 5.06 -2.27 -15.66
C LEU A 73 3.82 -3.00 -15.13
N PHE A 74 3.64 -3.04 -13.83
CA PHE A 74 2.63 -3.87 -13.16
C PHE A 74 1.54 -3.05 -12.48
N GLY A 75 1.63 -1.71 -12.48
CA GLY A 75 0.67 -0.85 -11.79
C GLY A 75 0.67 -1.03 -10.27
N THR A 76 1.83 -1.43 -9.69
CA THR A 76 1.96 -1.55 -8.24
C THR A 76 1.77 -0.18 -7.56
N LYS A 77 1.26 -0.19 -6.35
CA LYS A 77 1.05 1.03 -5.55
C LYS A 77 2.37 1.59 -5.04
N PRO A 78 2.46 2.91 -4.81
CA PRO A 78 3.64 3.51 -4.18
C PRO A 78 3.89 2.93 -2.79
N ASN A 79 5.15 2.88 -2.36
CA ASN A 79 5.51 2.40 -1.04
C ASN A 79 5.23 3.46 0.03
N LEU A 80 4.10 3.34 0.67
CA LEU A 80 3.67 4.20 1.78
C LEU A 80 3.85 3.54 3.15
N GLN A 81 4.37 2.30 3.19
CA GLN A 81 4.53 1.53 4.43
C GLN A 81 5.30 2.30 5.50
N GLY A 82 4.75 2.33 6.71
CA GLY A 82 5.35 2.97 7.87
C GLY A 82 4.32 3.61 8.78
N THR A 83 4.79 4.35 9.77
CA THR A 83 3.99 5.17 10.67
C THR A 83 4.19 6.64 10.32
N TRP A 84 3.11 7.35 10.12
CA TRP A 84 3.07 8.76 9.76
C TRP A 84 2.53 9.55 10.94
N ILE A 85 3.18 10.64 11.30
CA ILE A 85 2.63 11.60 12.27
C ILE A 85 1.94 12.74 11.54
N GLY A 86 0.85 13.22 12.12
CA GLY A 86 0.08 14.29 11.54
C GLY A 86 -0.94 14.88 12.49
N LYS A 87 -1.79 15.71 11.92
CA LYS A 87 -2.82 16.45 12.64
C LYS A 87 -4.20 16.13 12.09
N LEU A 88 -5.13 15.97 13.01
CA LEU A 88 -6.56 15.83 12.76
C LEU A 88 -7.24 17.11 13.19
N LYS A 89 -7.84 17.85 12.23
CA LYS A 89 -8.69 19.00 12.50
C LYS A 89 -10.15 18.61 12.36
N TYR A 90 -10.95 18.92 13.35
CA TYR A 90 -12.38 18.60 13.35
C TYR A 90 -13.17 19.72 14.04
N LYS A 91 -14.46 19.79 13.67
CA LYS A 91 -15.41 20.69 14.33
C LYS A 91 -16.33 19.87 15.20
N TRP A 92 -16.42 20.25 16.46
CA TRP A 92 -17.37 19.70 17.41
C TRP A 92 -18.08 20.85 18.11
N ASP A 93 -19.41 20.85 18.06
CA ASP A 93 -20.24 21.90 18.67
C ASP A 93 -19.81 23.33 18.28
N ASN A 94 -19.59 23.53 16.96
CA ASN A 94 -19.06 24.77 16.35
C ASN A 94 -17.69 25.24 16.84
N LYS A 95 -16.97 24.43 17.63
CA LYS A 95 -15.58 24.70 18.01
C LYS A 95 -14.62 23.90 17.17
N GLU A 96 -13.61 24.58 16.65
CA GLU A 96 -12.50 23.92 15.96
C GLU A 96 -11.55 23.32 16.98
N SER A 97 -11.17 22.08 16.76
CA SER A 97 -10.22 21.36 17.60
C SER A 97 -9.19 20.66 16.73
N GLU A 98 -7.98 20.52 17.25
CA GLU A 98 -6.87 19.85 16.59
C GLU A 98 -6.25 18.83 17.54
N LYS A 99 -5.95 17.63 17.02
CA LYS A 99 -5.27 16.55 17.74
C LYS A 99 -4.11 16.01 16.92
N THR A 100 -3.04 15.60 17.61
CA THR A 100 -1.97 14.80 17.01
C THR A 100 -2.47 13.38 16.81
N VAL A 101 -2.21 12.84 15.62
CA VAL A 101 -2.63 11.49 15.22
C VAL A 101 -1.52 10.77 14.49
N PHE A 102 -1.55 9.44 14.53
CA PHE A 102 -0.63 8.61 13.77
C PHE A 102 -1.39 7.73 12.79
N LEU A 103 -1.00 7.78 11.52
CA LEU A 103 -1.50 6.89 10.48
C LEU A 103 -0.47 5.79 10.27
N VAL A 104 -0.87 4.56 10.48
CA VAL A 104 -0.02 3.38 10.27
C VAL A 104 -0.46 2.70 8.99
N ILE A 105 0.44 2.58 8.05
CA ILE A 105 0.20 1.92 6.76
C ILE A 105 1.08 0.69 6.67
N LYS A 106 0.48 -0.50 6.53
CA LYS A 106 1.17 -1.76 6.29
C LYS A 106 0.86 -2.25 4.89
N GLN A 107 1.89 -2.60 4.15
CA GLN A 107 1.80 -3.16 2.81
C GLN A 107 2.54 -4.50 2.77
N ALA A 108 1.82 -5.61 2.61
CA ALA A 108 2.43 -6.93 2.48
C ALA A 108 3.10 -7.10 1.10
N ASN A 109 2.52 -6.47 0.08
CA ASN A 109 3.01 -6.48 -1.30
C ASN A 109 2.66 -5.18 -2.01
N GLY A 110 2.96 -5.07 -3.31
CA GLY A 110 2.70 -3.87 -4.12
C GLY A 110 1.22 -3.54 -4.33
N TYR A 111 0.28 -4.34 -3.84
CA TYR A 111 -1.17 -4.13 -4.04
C TYR A 111 -1.97 -4.05 -2.74
N SER A 112 -1.53 -4.74 -1.68
CA SER A 112 -2.26 -4.76 -0.40
C SER A 112 -2.01 -3.51 0.43
N LEU A 113 -3.02 -3.11 1.19
CA LEU A 113 -2.97 -1.93 2.04
C LEU A 113 -3.85 -2.14 3.27
N ASP A 114 -3.23 -2.16 4.44
CA ASP A 114 -3.91 -2.16 5.74
C ASP A 114 -3.58 -0.83 6.42
N ILE A 115 -4.58 -0.15 6.96
CA ILE A 115 -4.43 1.19 7.55
C ILE A 115 -5.02 1.22 8.95
N TRP A 116 -4.29 1.81 9.89
CA TRP A 116 -4.77 2.16 11.23
C TRP A 116 -4.57 3.65 11.46
N LEU A 117 -5.55 4.29 12.06
CA LEU A 117 -5.43 5.64 12.59
C LEU A 117 -5.45 5.57 14.12
N LEU A 118 -4.36 6.01 14.72
CA LEU A 118 -4.18 6.03 16.17
C LEU A 118 -4.41 7.45 16.69
N THR A 119 -5.25 7.57 17.68
CA THR A 119 -5.43 8.77 18.49
C THR A 119 -5.12 8.45 19.94
N ASP A 120 -5.03 9.45 20.79
CA ASP A 120 -4.88 9.31 22.25
C ASP A 120 -6.01 8.51 22.91
N GLU A 121 -7.20 8.52 22.30
CA GLU A 121 -8.39 7.87 22.84
C GLU A 121 -8.72 6.54 22.16
N ARG A 122 -8.33 6.36 20.87
CA ARG A 122 -8.89 5.30 20.04
C ARG A 122 -7.95 4.87 18.93
N THR A 123 -8.19 3.65 18.47
CA THR A 123 -7.63 3.13 17.24
C THR A 123 -8.76 2.76 16.28
N SER A 124 -8.67 3.20 15.05
CA SER A 124 -9.52 2.71 13.96
C SER A 124 -8.71 1.89 12.98
N SER A 125 -9.32 0.84 12.44
CA SER A 125 -8.71 -0.05 11.44
C SER A 125 -9.49 -0.01 10.13
N SER A 126 -8.79 -0.10 9.01
CA SER A 126 -9.44 -0.18 7.70
C SER A 126 -10.17 -1.51 7.54
N ILE A 127 -11.39 -1.44 6.99
CA ILE A 127 -12.15 -2.59 6.48
C ILE A 127 -11.75 -2.83 5.03
N PHE A 128 -11.58 -1.75 4.28
CA PHE A 128 -11.11 -1.75 2.89
C PHE A 128 -10.18 -0.56 2.70
N ALA A 129 -9.09 -0.74 1.97
CA ALA A 129 -8.19 0.35 1.60
C ALA A 129 -7.62 0.14 0.20
N ASP A 130 -7.53 1.22 -0.57
CA ASP A 130 -6.94 1.20 -1.91
C ASP A 130 -6.24 2.52 -2.24
N ILE A 131 -5.34 2.50 -3.22
CA ILE A 131 -4.76 3.68 -3.85
C ILE A 131 -5.29 3.76 -5.27
N THR A 132 -5.96 4.84 -5.58
CA THR A 132 -6.53 5.13 -6.89
C THR A 132 -5.94 6.42 -7.47
N THR A 133 -6.02 6.57 -8.77
CA THR A 133 -5.66 7.83 -9.44
C THR A 133 -6.93 8.60 -9.77
N TYR A 134 -7.05 9.79 -9.21
CA TYR A 134 -8.15 10.71 -9.49
C TYR A 134 -7.59 12.04 -10.03
N ARG A 135 -8.01 12.43 -11.21
CA ARG A 135 -7.54 13.66 -11.90
C ARG A 135 -6.01 13.79 -11.96
N GLY A 136 -5.31 12.68 -12.20
CA GLY A 136 -3.85 12.63 -12.30
C GLY A 136 -3.10 12.62 -10.96
N MET A 137 -3.79 12.67 -9.83
CA MET A 137 -3.19 12.55 -8.49
C MET A 137 -3.48 11.18 -7.89
N GLU A 138 -2.50 10.60 -7.24
CA GLU A 138 -2.69 9.39 -6.46
C GLU A 138 -3.37 9.73 -5.13
N ARG A 139 -4.35 8.90 -4.75
CA ARG A 139 -5.19 9.08 -3.58
C ARG A 139 -5.39 7.77 -2.86
N ILE A 140 -5.15 7.76 -1.56
CA ILE A 140 -5.57 6.68 -0.67
C ILE A 140 -7.07 6.87 -0.39
N ILE A 141 -7.84 5.82 -0.56
CA ILE A 141 -9.24 5.74 -0.12
C ILE A 141 -9.39 4.55 0.82
N TYR A 142 -10.06 4.72 1.94
CA TYR A 142 -10.36 3.62 2.84
C TYR A 142 -11.63 3.83 3.64
N THR A 143 -12.33 2.73 3.91
CA THR A 143 -13.38 2.65 4.91
C THR A 143 -12.79 2.06 6.17
N TYR A 144 -13.26 2.50 7.33
CA TYR A 144 -12.73 2.07 8.61
C TYR A 144 -13.83 1.83 9.63
N SER A 145 -13.52 0.97 10.59
CA SER A 145 -14.30 0.77 11.81
C SER A 145 -13.48 1.23 13.01
N ASN A 146 -14.14 1.87 13.95
CA ASN A 146 -13.60 2.17 15.26
C ASN A 146 -13.94 1.02 16.21
N GLU A 147 -12.93 0.34 16.70
CA GLU A 147 -13.09 -0.64 17.77
C GLU A 147 -12.90 0.07 19.12
N GLU A 148 -13.93 0.02 19.95
CA GLU A 148 -13.84 0.49 21.32
C GLU A 148 -13.68 -0.67 22.29
N SER A 149 -12.98 -0.40 23.41
CA SER A 149 -12.94 -1.35 24.52
C SER A 149 -14.36 -1.61 25.04
N PRO A 150 -14.67 -2.83 25.55
CA PRO A 150 -16.00 -3.20 26.02
C PRO A 150 -16.62 -2.19 26.99
N ASP A 151 -15.81 -1.58 27.84
CA ASP A 151 -16.26 -0.63 28.88
C ASP A 151 -16.76 0.70 28.32
N ASN A 152 -16.31 1.10 27.12
CA ASN A 152 -16.68 2.36 26.47
C ASN A 152 -17.79 2.20 25.42
N ARG A 153 -18.14 0.98 25.02
CA ARG A 153 -19.15 0.72 23.97
C ARG A 153 -20.53 1.31 24.28
N VAL A 154 -20.90 1.36 25.55
CA VAL A 154 -22.22 1.88 25.97
C VAL A 154 -22.30 3.40 25.81
N LYS A 155 -21.22 4.12 26.10
CA LYS A 155 -21.17 5.57 25.98
C LYS A 155 -20.88 6.04 24.56
N ASN A 156 -20.23 5.21 23.76
CA ASN A 156 -19.69 5.58 22.48
C ASN A 156 -19.69 4.37 21.52
N PRO A 157 -20.84 4.03 20.93
CA PRO A 157 -20.96 2.84 20.08
C PRO A 157 -19.98 2.87 18.90
N SER A 158 -19.51 1.70 18.49
CA SER A 158 -18.70 1.53 17.30
C SER A 158 -19.31 2.24 16.11
N HIS A 159 -18.51 2.90 15.31
CA HIS A 159 -18.97 3.57 14.10
C HIS A 159 -17.99 3.38 12.95
N GLU A 160 -18.53 3.38 11.76
CA GLU A 160 -17.79 3.30 10.53
C GLU A 160 -17.59 4.69 9.94
N GLY A 161 -16.61 4.82 9.07
CA GLY A 161 -16.33 6.04 8.35
C GLY A 161 -15.60 5.79 7.04
N PHE A 162 -15.43 6.87 6.32
CA PHE A 162 -14.70 6.92 5.06
C PHE A 162 -13.61 7.99 5.14
N CYS A 163 -12.47 7.69 4.59
CA CYS A 163 -11.35 8.63 4.51
C CYS A 163 -10.75 8.62 3.12
N GLN A 164 -10.35 9.80 2.65
CA GLN A 164 -9.57 9.97 1.44
C GLN A 164 -8.38 10.89 1.72
N LEU A 165 -7.19 10.47 1.28
CA LEU A 165 -5.94 11.21 1.46
C LEU A 165 -5.22 11.32 0.11
N ASP A 166 -4.97 12.54 -0.35
CA ASP A 166 -4.15 12.80 -1.52
C ASP A 166 -2.68 12.62 -1.17
N ILE A 167 -1.94 11.95 -2.05
CA ILE A 167 -0.50 11.72 -1.92
C ILE A 167 0.21 12.91 -2.58
N LEU A 168 0.77 13.78 -1.75
CA LEU A 168 1.46 14.98 -2.21
C LEU A 168 2.98 14.76 -2.24
N ASN A 169 3.67 15.43 -3.19
CA ASN A 169 5.14 15.44 -3.29
C ASN A 169 5.80 14.05 -3.20
N VAL A 170 5.36 13.14 -4.10
CA VAL A 170 5.99 11.82 -4.23
C VAL A 170 6.16 11.10 -2.88
N SER A 171 5.05 10.87 -2.18
CA SER A 171 4.95 10.07 -0.94
C SER A 171 5.52 10.72 0.33
N ASN A 172 5.77 12.01 0.34
CA ASN A 172 6.29 12.68 1.53
C ASN A 172 5.20 13.31 2.41
N ASN A 173 4.04 13.67 1.85
CA ASN A 173 2.94 14.27 2.60
C ASN A 173 1.61 13.65 2.17
N LEU A 174 0.71 13.44 3.14
CA LEU A 174 -0.65 13.01 2.90
C LEU A 174 -1.60 14.08 3.43
N LYS A 175 -2.59 14.48 2.63
CA LYS A 175 -3.61 15.44 3.05
C LYS A 175 -4.98 15.01 2.54
N GLY A 176 -5.99 15.15 3.37
CA GLY A 176 -7.35 14.85 2.94
C GLY A 176 -8.39 15.03 4.01
N ILE A 177 -9.50 14.32 3.85
CA ILE A 177 -10.69 14.47 4.66
C ILE A 177 -11.23 13.11 5.08
N TYR A 178 -11.93 13.10 6.21
CA TYR A 178 -12.69 11.94 6.64
C TYR A 178 -14.14 12.31 6.94
N TYR A 179 -14.99 11.31 6.86
CA TYR A 179 -16.41 11.37 7.21
C TYR A 179 -16.77 10.18 8.08
N THR A 180 -17.62 10.38 9.06
CA THR A 180 -18.16 9.30 9.89
C THR A 180 -19.65 9.15 9.70
N MET A 181 -20.19 7.99 9.97
CA MET A 181 -21.64 7.75 9.99
C MET A 181 -22.37 8.64 11.02
N ARG A 182 -21.65 9.18 11.99
CA ARG A 182 -22.18 10.15 12.97
C ARG A 182 -22.29 11.58 12.43
N LYS A 183 -22.15 11.78 11.13
CA LYS A 183 -22.18 13.09 10.47
C LYS A 183 -21.07 14.05 10.94
N THR A 184 -19.97 13.53 11.48
CA THR A 184 -18.78 14.31 11.75
C THR A 184 -17.81 14.21 10.58
N SER A 185 -17.07 15.28 10.33
CA SER A 185 -16.04 15.35 9.31
C SER A 185 -14.87 16.17 9.79
N GLY A 186 -13.73 16.00 9.15
CA GLY A 186 -12.55 16.80 9.45
C GLY A 186 -11.46 16.63 8.42
N GLU A 187 -10.38 17.36 8.63
CA GLU A 187 -9.20 17.31 7.78
C GLU A 187 -8.08 16.52 8.46
N LEU A 188 -7.33 15.80 7.67
CA LEU A 188 -6.14 15.04 8.07
C LEU A 188 -4.94 15.52 7.26
N THR A 189 -3.82 15.76 7.94
CA THR A 189 -2.55 16.10 7.31
C THR A 189 -1.44 15.30 7.96
N PHE A 190 -0.57 14.67 7.15
CA PHE A 190 0.58 13.90 7.62
C PHE A 190 1.81 14.34 6.83
N ASP A 191 2.89 14.67 7.51
CA ASP A 191 4.08 15.31 6.92
C ASP A 191 5.40 14.60 7.23
N ARG A 192 5.44 13.74 8.25
CA ARG A 192 6.64 12.98 8.60
C ARG A 192 6.34 11.49 8.71
N LYS A 193 7.25 10.66 8.19
CA LYS A 193 7.14 9.21 8.14
C LYS A 193 8.32 8.52 8.81
N ASN A 194 8.02 7.52 9.62
CA ASN A 194 8.98 6.51 10.09
C ASN A 194 8.70 5.18 9.38
N LYS A 195 9.74 4.47 8.95
CA LYS A 195 9.58 3.18 8.25
C LYS A 195 9.07 2.05 9.15
N LYS A 196 9.15 2.20 10.48
CA LYS A 196 8.65 1.21 11.45
C LYS A 196 7.13 1.23 11.51
N ILE A 197 6.53 0.05 11.66
CA ILE A 197 5.10 -0.13 11.94
C ILE A 197 4.91 -0.06 13.45
N ILE A 198 4.23 0.97 13.94
CA ILE A 198 4.01 1.20 15.37
C ILE A 198 2.52 1.34 15.59
N LEU A 199 1.89 0.29 16.16
CA LEU A 199 0.44 0.23 16.39
C LEU A 199 0.02 0.70 17.80
N ASP A 200 0.90 1.37 18.50
CA ASP A 200 0.67 1.89 19.85
C ASP A 200 0.91 3.40 19.85
N PHE A 201 -0.07 4.17 20.35
CA PHE A 201 -0.03 5.63 20.30
C PHE A 201 1.14 6.20 21.10
N GLU A 202 1.35 5.72 22.34
CA GLU A 202 2.42 6.24 23.22
C GLU A 202 3.81 5.93 22.66
N LYS A 203 3.99 4.71 22.09
CA LYS A 203 5.24 4.33 21.43
C LYS A 203 5.49 5.16 20.18
N ALA A 204 4.43 5.43 19.39
CA ALA A 204 4.53 6.32 18.24
C ALA A 204 4.93 7.73 18.68
N GLN A 205 4.28 8.27 19.70
CA GLN A 205 4.59 9.59 20.26
C GLN A 205 6.05 9.68 20.75
N LYS A 206 6.54 8.68 21.47
CA LYS A 206 7.95 8.61 21.90
C LYS A 206 8.92 8.53 20.72
N THR A 207 8.55 7.83 19.63
CA THR A 207 9.42 7.67 18.46
C THR A 207 9.55 8.95 17.63
N PHE A 208 8.50 9.76 17.55
CA PHE A 208 8.51 11.01 16.78
C PHE A 208 8.94 12.23 17.63
N GLY A 209 8.96 12.12 18.94
CA GLY A 209 9.13 13.25 19.86
C GLY A 209 7.84 14.08 19.98
N SER A 210 7.87 15.14 20.80
CA SER A 210 6.78 16.11 20.86
C SER A 210 6.69 16.88 19.53
N TYR A 211 5.49 16.94 18.99
CA TYR A 211 5.14 17.59 17.72
C TYR A 211 4.49 18.94 17.97
#